data_ab6ff8f4ed80543fcd18a0f3046728ff
#
_entry.id   ab6ff8f4ed80543fcd18a0f3046728ff
#
_cell.length_a   1.000
_cell.length_b   1.000
_cell.length_c   1.000
_cell.angle_alpha   90.00
_cell.angle_beta   90.00
_cell.angle_gamma   90.00
#
_symmetry.space_group_name_H-M   'P 1'
#
loop_
_entity.id
_entity.type
_entity.pdbx_description
1 polymer ?
#
loop_
_entity_poly.entity_id
_entity_poly.type
_entity_poly.pdbx_seq_one_letter_code
_entity_poly.pdbx_strand_id
1 'polypeptide(L)'
;MVSNNILNTVSQGVFYLDPLTHGVIGLAISTFSGTPVGMTNPITLGCSIGAMAPDIDVVTKFIWDDSVYLKHHRGFSHTMPALLGLSGVITGILHLLFPESAIMGIFLWTMIGALSHTLFDILNSYGARLIPFVKKKFKMNLLMLYDPVVTLLALVLIFKSQKDIVVYGTSVAIFIVYLFARYMMRKRARKAIEENFAHGYKIISIDVLPALMAFHKWNFVLSTNSHNIAGQVNILNKRIETRKKLRREDKDLVKVFKGSNAGQYFTNLSPNYHVTMKSDEGRIILEGIDLRYFMRDNFMHHATVVIDENLNIVESFLQPYKYEKRIPVAEHF
;
A
#
# COMPACT_ATOMS: atom_id res chain seq x y z
N MET A 1 20.99 9.65 18.50
CA MET A 1 19.67 10.04 19.03
C MET A 1 18.81 10.83 18.03
N VAL A 2 19.32 11.82 17.30
CA VAL A 2 18.55 12.61 16.30
C VAL A 2 18.02 11.76 15.15
N SER A 3 18.74 10.73 14.71
CA SER A 3 18.37 9.84 13.62
C SER A 3 17.12 8.97 13.93
N ASN A 4 16.89 8.60 15.19
CA ASN A 4 15.75 7.79 15.58
C ASN A 4 14.43 8.59 15.66
N ASN A 5 14.52 9.90 15.99
CA ASN A 5 13.35 10.76 16.04
C ASN A 5 12.78 11.06 14.65
N ILE A 6 13.64 11.24 13.64
CA ILE A 6 13.20 11.46 12.23
C ILE A 6 12.50 10.19 11.68
N LEU A 7 13.04 9.00 11.98
CA LEU A 7 12.42 7.72 11.61
C LEU A 7 11.06 7.52 12.29
N ASN A 8 10.93 7.95 13.55
CA ASN A 8 9.67 7.89 14.30
C ASN A 8 8.62 8.82 13.70
N THR A 9 9.00 10.03 13.33
CA THR A 9 8.10 11.03 12.74
C THR A 9 7.67 10.62 11.33
N VAL A 10 8.60 10.10 10.51
CA VAL A 10 8.28 9.63 9.16
C VAL A 10 7.39 8.38 9.19
N SER A 11 7.65 7.41 10.09
CA SER A 11 6.84 6.19 10.17
C SER A 11 5.43 6.43 10.70
N GLN A 12 5.25 7.35 11.65
CA GLN A 12 3.92 7.76 12.11
C GLN A 12 3.22 8.64 11.07
N GLY A 13 3.95 9.55 10.40
CA GLY A 13 3.42 10.40 9.34
C GLY A 13 2.90 9.63 8.14
N VAL A 14 3.53 8.51 7.78
CA VAL A 14 3.10 7.65 6.65
C VAL A 14 1.70 7.07 6.87
N PHE A 15 1.28 6.80 8.11
CA PHE A 15 -0.05 6.26 8.40
C PHE A 15 -1.18 7.28 8.30
N TYR A 16 -0.92 8.53 8.67
CA TYR A 16 -1.95 9.57 8.70
C TYR A 16 -2.08 10.33 7.37
N LEU A 17 -1.05 10.25 6.52
CA LEU A 17 -1.04 10.99 5.26
C LEU A 17 -1.75 10.27 4.11
N ASP A 18 -1.88 8.93 4.16
CA ASP A 18 -2.49 8.16 3.07
C ASP A 18 -3.97 8.54 2.83
N PRO A 19 -4.88 8.50 3.85
CA PRO A 19 -6.26 8.98 3.68
C PRO A 19 -6.35 10.46 3.28
N LEU A 20 -5.47 11.32 3.82
CA LEU A 20 -5.46 12.74 3.48
C LEU A 20 -5.06 12.98 2.03
N THR A 21 -4.07 12.22 1.53
CA THR A 21 -3.66 12.29 0.11
C THR A 21 -4.82 11.92 -0.80
N HIS A 22 -5.55 10.84 -0.49
CA HIS A 22 -6.76 10.46 -1.23
C HIS A 22 -7.86 11.52 -1.13
N GLY A 23 -8.04 12.15 0.04
CA GLY A 23 -8.96 13.28 0.21
C GLY A 23 -8.64 14.45 -0.69
N VAL A 24 -7.35 14.83 -0.80
CA VAL A 24 -6.88 15.89 -1.71
C VAL A 24 -7.10 15.51 -3.17
N ILE A 25 -6.87 14.25 -3.54
CA ILE A 25 -7.16 13.74 -4.89
C ILE A 25 -8.67 13.82 -5.16
N GLY A 26 -9.52 13.39 -4.22
CA GLY A 26 -10.98 13.50 -4.32
C GLY A 26 -11.44 14.96 -4.48
N LEU A 27 -10.83 15.88 -3.73
CA LEU A 27 -11.06 17.31 -3.86
C LEU A 27 -10.71 17.80 -5.29
N ALA A 28 -9.56 17.41 -5.82
CA ALA A 28 -9.14 17.73 -7.18
C ALA A 28 -10.10 17.15 -8.23
N ILE A 29 -10.54 15.90 -8.06
CA ILE A 29 -11.50 15.24 -8.96
C ILE A 29 -12.85 15.96 -8.93
N SER A 30 -13.30 16.48 -7.77
CA SER A 30 -14.56 17.21 -7.66
C SER A 30 -14.63 18.47 -8.53
N THR A 31 -13.48 19.03 -8.93
CA THR A 31 -13.42 20.19 -9.83
C THR A 31 -14.06 19.90 -11.19
N PHE A 32 -14.02 18.63 -11.65
CA PHE A 32 -14.65 18.21 -12.91
C PHE A 32 -16.19 18.24 -12.87
N SER A 33 -16.81 18.41 -11.69
CA SER A 33 -18.25 18.57 -11.57
C SER A 33 -18.76 19.89 -12.16
N GLY A 34 -17.88 20.84 -12.42
CA GLY A 34 -18.24 22.19 -12.84
C GLY A 34 -18.88 23.04 -11.72
N THR A 35 -18.96 22.52 -10.49
CA THR A 35 -19.43 23.28 -9.32
C THR A 35 -18.24 23.88 -8.57
N PRO A 36 -18.42 25.02 -7.86
CA PRO A 36 -17.34 25.62 -7.07
C PRO A 36 -16.82 24.65 -6.01
N VAL A 37 -15.50 24.56 -5.89
CA VAL A 37 -14.86 23.77 -4.83
C VAL A 37 -15.02 24.51 -3.50
N GLY A 38 -15.56 23.84 -2.49
CA GLY A 38 -15.74 24.45 -1.18
C GLY A 38 -16.35 23.52 -0.15
N MET A 39 -16.18 23.88 1.12
CA MET A 39 -16.70 23.12 2.28
C MET A 39 -18.23 23.19 2.41
N THR A 40 -18.89 24.10 1.71
CA THR A 40 -20.36 24.22 1.65
C THR A 40 -20.95 23.50 0.43
N ASN A 41 -20.12 22.91 -0.42
CA ASN A 41 -20.58 22.18 -1.59
C ASN A 41 -20.62 20.66 -1.31
N PRO A 42 -21.80 20.03 -1.27
CA PRO A 42 -21.94 18.61 -0.95
C PRO A 42 -21.31 17.70 -2.00
N ILE A 43 -21.16 18.12 -3.26
CA ILE A 43 -20.44 17.40 -4.30
C ILE A 43 -18.94 17.35 -3.96
N THR A 44 -18.35 18.48 -3.58
CA THR A 44 -16.96 18.56 -3.16
C THR A 44 -16.69 17.71 -1.94
N LEU A 45 -17.55 17.84 -0.91
CA LEU A 45 -17.45 17.05 0.31
C LEU A 45 -17.63 15.56 0.02
N GLY A 46 -18.65 15.20 -0.75
CA GLY A 46 -18.93 13.82 -1.12
C GLY A 46 -17.75 13.15 -1.83
N CYS A 47 -17.17 13.82 -2.84
CA CYS A 47 -16.04 13.28 -3.58
C CYS A 47 -14.78 13.14 -2.70
N SER A 48 -14.49 14.15 -1.86
CA SER A 48 -13.32 14.11 -0.97
C SER A 48 -13.48 13.05 0.13
N ILE A 49 -14.62 13.02 0.83
CA ILE A 49 -14.91 12.02 1.86
C ILE A 49 -15.00 10.62 1.24
N GLY A 50 -15.64 10.48 0.08
CA GLY A 50 -15.71 9.24 -0.67
C GLY A 50 -14.32 8.68 -1.01
N ALA A 51 -13.38 9.56 -1.40
CA ALA A 51 -12.00 9.18 -1.65
C ALA A 51 -11.23 8.77 -0.38
N MET A 52 -11.68 9.14 0.81
CA MET A 52 -11.09 8.72 2.09
C MET A 52 -11.78 7.47 2.67
N ALA A 53 -13.03 7.24 2.30
CA ALA A 53 -13.92 6.27 2.93
C ALA A 53 -13.44 4.81 2.88
N PRO A 54 -12.79 4.29 1.84
CA PRO A 54 -12.29 2.91 1.84
C PRO A 54 -11.27 2.62 2.94
N ASP A 55 -10.52 3.62 3.38
CA ASP A 55 -9.56 3.52 4.49
C ASP A 55 -10.20 3.78 5.88
N ILE A 56 -11.54 3.82 5.97
CA ILE A 56 -12.25 3.99 7.26
C ILE A 56 -11.98 2.83 8.22
N ASP A 57 -11.48 1.71 7.71
CA ASP A 57 -11.00 0.60 8.53
C ASP A 57 -9.88 1.02 9.51
N VAL A 58 -9.20 2.15 9.28
CA VAL A 58 -8.30 2.79 10.25
C VAL A 58 -9.03 3.10 11.58
N VAL A 59 -10.34 3.39 11.55
CA VAL A 59 -11.14 3.61 12.75
C VAL A 59 -11.23 2.35 13.61
N THR A 60 -11.18 1.17 13.00
CA THR A 60 -11.19 -0.09 13.74
C THR A 60 -9.97 -0.25 14.66
N LYS A 61 -8.86 0.43 14.33
CA LYS A 61 -7.66 0.49 15.17
C LYS A 61 -7.90 1.20 16.51
N PHE A 62 -8.84 2.13 16.55
CA PHE A 62 -9.20 2.86 17.79
C PHE A 62 -10.25 2.15 18.61
N ILE A 63 -11.04 1.23 18.00
CA ILE A 63 -12.16 0.54 18.64
C ILE A 63 -11.75 -0.89 19.03
N TRP A 64 -10.93 -1.55 18.22
CA TRP A 64 -10.43 -2.91 18.41
C TRP A 64 -8.91 -2.93 18.41
N ASP A 65 -8.35 -4.11 18.65
CA ASP A 65 -6.90 -4.32 18.70
C ASP A 65 -6.24 -4.11 17.31
N ASP A 66 -4.98 -3.65 17.32
CA ASP A 66 -4.12 -3.49 16.13
C ASP A 66 -4.07 -4.75 15.25
N SER A 67 -4.22 -5.96 15.86
CA SER A 67 -4.25 -7.24 15.13
C SER A 67 -5.48 -7.40 14.24
N VAL A 68 -6.65 -6.98 14.72
CA VAL A 68 -7.93 -7.03 13.98
C VAL A 68 -7.90 -6.04 12.82
N TYR A 69 -7.34 -4.85 13.04
CA TYR A 69 -7.12 -3.86 11.99
C TYR A 69 -6.25 -4.44 10.87
N LEU A 70 -5.08 -4.99 11.20
CA LEU A 70 -4.15 -5.54 10.22
C LEU A 70 -4.74 -6.73 9.43
N LYS A 71 -5.63 -7.53 10.05
CA LYS A 71 -6.33 -8.63 9.39
C LYS A 71 -7.30 -8.15 8.31
N HIS A 72 -8.02 -7.05 8.55
CA HIS A 72 -9.11 -6.57 7.68
C HIS A 72 -8.67 -5.42 6.77
N HIS A 73 -7.54 -4.78 7.06
CA HIS A 73 -7.02 -3.63 6.32
C HIS A 73 -6.88 -3.91 4.82
N ARG A 74 -7.51 -3.04 4.02
CA ARG A 74 -7.57 -3.15 2.54
C ARG A 74 -8.21 -4.47 2.06
N GLY A 75 -9.17 -4.96 2.83
CA GLY A 75 -9.95 -6.17 2.53
C GLY A 75 -11.29 -5.85 1.89
N PHE A 76 -12.35 -5.97 2.70
CA PHE A 76 -13.73 -5.83 2.25
C PHE A 76 -14.07 -4.38 1.84
N SER A 77 -13.57 -3.38 2.56
CA SER A 77 -13.87 -1.94 2.36
C SER A 77 -13.57 -1.42 0.94
N HIS A 78 -12.66 -2.06 0.21
CA HIS A 78 -12.26 -1.69 -1.16
C HIS A 78 -13.04 -2.47 -2.25
N THR A 79 -13.97 -3.34 -1.86
CA THR A 79 -14.79 -4.09 -2.82
C THR A 79 -15.95 -3.24 -3.34
N MET A 80 -16.39 -3.50 -4.59
CA MET A 80 -17.48 -2.75 -5.20
C MET A 80 -18.75 -2.64 -4.34
N PRO A 81 -19.26 -3.71 -3.69
CA PRO A 81 -20.41 -3.60 -2.79
C PRO A 81 -20.16 -2.68 -1.60
N ALA A 82 -18.95 -2.70 -1.01
CA ALA A 82 -18.60 -1.83 0.11
C ALA A 82 -18.52 -0.37 -0.33
N LEU A 83 -17.90 -0.09 -1.49
CA LEU A 83 -17.84 1.27 -2.06
C LEU A 83 -19.24 1.83 -2.32
N LEU A 84 -20.15 1.03 -2.86
CA LEU A 84 -21.56 1.42 -3.06
C LEU A 84 -22.24 1.74 -1.73
N GLY A 85 -22.11 0.86 -0.73
CA GLY A 85 -22.68 1.06 0.59
C GLY A 85 -22.15 2.30 1.30
N LEU A 86 -20.83 2.47 1.34
CA LEU A 86 -20.18 3.66 1.92
C LEU A 86 -20.62 4.94 1.20
N SER A 87 -20.64 4.93 -0.14
CA SER A 87 -21.12 6.09 -0.91
C SER A 87 -22.57 6.41 -0.62
N GLY A 88 -23.43 5.40 -0.46
CA GLY A 88 -24.84 5.58 -0.07
C GLY A 88 -24.99 6.22 1.31
N VAL A 89 -24.25 5.74 2.31
CA VAL A 89 -24.26 6.28 3.67
C VAL A 89 -23.80 7.73 3.70
N ILE A 90 -22.65 8.03 3.07
CA ILE A 90 -22.10 9.40 2.99
C ILE A 90 -23.10 10.32 2.28
N THR A 91 -23.67 9.87 1.18
CA THR A 91 -24.68 10.64 0.43
C THR A 91 -25.91 10.95 1.29
N GLY A 92 -26.42 9.97 2.04
CA GLY A 92 -27.55 10.18 2.94
C GLY A 92 -27.27 11.25 4.00
N ILE A 93 -26.09 11.17 4.63
CA ILE A 93 -25.65 12.17 5.62
C ILE A 93 -25.53 13.57 4.97
N LEU A 94 -24.89 13.65 3.82
CA LEU A 94 -24.71 14.93 3.12
C LEU A 94 -26.04 15.53 2.64
N HIS A 95 -26.97 14.70 2.18
CA HIS A 95 -28.29 15.18 1.76
C HIS A 95 -29.13 15.71 2.93
N LEU A 96 -29.00 15.12 4.13
CA LEU A 96 -29.63 15.66 5.33
C LEU A 96 -29.06 17.05 5.72
N LEU A 97 -27.76 17.27 5.48
CA LEU A 97 -27.11 18.56 5.75
C LEU A 97 -27.35 19.60 4.63
N PHE A 98 -27.60 19.13 3.40
CA PHE A 98 -27.77 19.95 2.20
C PHE A 98 -29.02 19.50 1.41
N PRO A 99 -30.24 19.66 1.96
CA PRO A 99 -31.46 19.07 1.39
C PRO A 99 -31.84 19.63 0.00
N GLU A 100 -31.40 20.84 -0.32
CA GLU A 100 -31.65 21.48 -1.63
C GLU A 100 -30.80 20.89 -2.76
N SER A 101 -29.80 20.08 -2.42
CA SER A 101 -28.89 19.52 -3.40
C SER A 101 -29.43 18.20 -3.97
N ALA A 102 -29.25 17.99 -5.28
CA ALA A 102 -29.67 16.76 -5.95
C ALA A 102 -28.94 15.54 -5.39
N ILE A 103 -29.66 14.64 -4.71
CA ILE A 103 -29.12 13.45 -4.05
C ILE A 103 -28.31 12.57 -5.01
N MET A 104 -28.76 12.41 -6.27
CA MET A 104 -28.04 11.64 -7.29
C MET A 104 -26.69 12.26 -7.65
N GLY A 105 -26.61 13.61 -7.68
CA GLY A 105 -25.35 14.33 -7.91
C GLY A 105 -24.35 14.05 -6.78
N ILE A 106 -24.80 14.15 -5.51
CA ILE A 106 -23.95 13.83 -4.36
C ILE A 106 -23.47 12.37 -4.43
N PHE A 107 -24.38 11.42 -4.69
CA PHE A 107 -24.05 10.00 -4.78
C PHE A 107 -23.00 9.70 -5.86
N LEU A 108 -23.22 10.21 -7.08
CA LEU A 108 -22.30 9.97 -8.19
C LEU A 108 -20.88 10.49 -7.90
N TRP A 109 -20.75 11.69 -7.36
CA TRP A 109 -19.44 12.26 -7.04
C TRP A 109 -18.80 11.60 -5.83
N THR A 110 -19.56 11.17 -4.82
CA THR A 110 -19.06 10.36 -3.71
C THR A 110 -18.52 9.02 -4.22
N MET A 111 -19.25 8.37 -5.11
CA MET A 111 -18.83 7.10 -5.72
C MET A 111 -17.58 7.28 -6.60
N ILE A 112 -17.49 8.36 -7.38
CA ILE A 112 -16.29 8.69 -8.16
C ILE A 112 -15.09 8.88 -7.23
N GLY A 113 -15.26 9.55 -6.09
CA GLY A 113 -14.23 9.67 -5.06
C GLY A 113 -13.78 8.31 -4.55
N ALA A 114 -14.70 7.44 -4.15
CA ALA A 114 -14.40 6.10 -3.64
C ALA A 114 -13.72 5.20 -4.70
N LEU A 115 -14.14 5.30 -5.96
CA LEU A 115 -13.49 4.62 -7.08
C LEU A 115 -12.08 5.14 -7.35
N SER A 116 -11.87 6.47 -7.23
CA SER A 116 -10.55 7.07 -7.40
C SER A 116 -9.56 6.53 -6.37
N HIS A 117 -9.96 6.41 -5.09
CA HIS A 117 -9.14 5.78 -4.06
C HIS A 117 -8.64 4.41 -4.51
N THR A 118 -9.57 3.53 -4.86
CA THR A 118 -9.25 2.16 -5.29
C THR A 118 -8.36 2.13 -6.53
N LEU A 119 -8.59 3.05 -7.48
CA LEU A 119 -7.73 3.19 -8.67
C LEU A 119 -6.29 3.58 -8.30
N PHE A 120 -6.11 4.56 -7.42
CA PHE A 120 -4.78 4.98 -6.98
C PHE A 120 -4.07 3.88 -6.18
N ASP A 121 -4.80 3.10 -5.40
CA ASP A 121 -4.26 1.92 -4.71
C ASP A 121 -3.81 0.82 -5.69
N ILE A 122 -4.52 0.62 -6.80
CA ILE A 122 -4.07 -0.29 -7.86
C ILE A 122 -2.82 0.24 -8.56
N LEU A 123 -2.73 1.54 -8.79
CA LEU A 123 -1.59 2.16 -9.43
C LEU A 123 -0.33 2.16 -8.56
N ASN A 124 -0.48 2.18 -7.24
CA ASN A 124 0.63 2.09 -6.29
C ASN A 124 1.06 0.64 -5.99
N SER A 125 1.86 0.43 -4.96
CA SER A 125 2.42 -0.88 -4.59
C SER A 125 1.55 -1.67 -3.61
N TYR A 126 0.50 -1.08 -3.06
CA TYR A 126 -0.38 -1.75 -2.12
C TYR A 126 -1.38 -2.67 -2.83
N GLY A 127 -1.97 -2.16 -3.92
CA GLY A 127 -3.03 -2.83 -4.63
C GLY A 127 -4.36 -2.84 -3.88
N ALA A 128 -5.43 -3.13 -4.58
CA ALA A 128 -6.77 -3.23 -4.02
C ALA A 128 -7.48 -4.52 -4.44
N ARG A 129 -8.45 -4.96 -3.63
CA ARG A 129 -9.36 -6.05 -3.95
C ARG A 129 -10.64 -5.45 -4.51
N LEU A 130 -10.92 -5.70 -5.78
CA LEU A 130 -12.15 -5.20 -6.42
C LEU A 130 -13.34 -6.13 -6.22
N ILE A 131 -13.08 -7.44 -6.12
CA ILE A 131 -14.10 -8.48 -6.14
C ILE A 131 -14.17 -9.10 -4.75
N PRO A 132 -15.37 -9.15 -4.12
CA PRO A 132 -15.57 -9.88 -2.87
C PRO A 132 -15.14 -11.35 -3.03
N PHE A 133 -14.65 -11.95 -1.95
CA PHE A 133 -14.21 -13.35 -1.89
C PHE A 133 -12.97 -13.72 -2.72
N VAL A 134 -12.50 -12.86 -3.65
CA VAL A 134 -11.25 -13.05 -4.37
C VAL A 134 -10.09 -12.50 -3.55
N LYS A 135 -9.20 -13.38 -3.05
CA LYS A 135 -8.05 -12.97 -2.22
C LYS A 135 -6.98 -12.20 -3.00
N LYS A 136 -6.98 -12.28 -4.34
CA LYS A 136 -5.98 -11.63 -5.19
C LYS A 136 -6.18 -10.11 -5.20
N LYS A 137 -5.13 -9.37 -4.85
CA LYS A 137 -5.07 -7.90 -5.01
C LYS A 137 -4.56 -7.56 -6.41
N PHE A 138 -5.19 -6.58 -7.04
CA PHE A 138 -4.70 -5.99 -8.29
C PHE A 138 -3.71 -4.88 -7.94
N LYS A 139 -2.51 -4.90 -8.51
CA LYS A 139 -1.48 -3.88 -8.30
C LYS A 139 -0.66 -3.67 -9.58
N MET A 140 -0.32 -2.44 -9.86
CA MET A 140 0.50 -2.07 -11.02
C MET A 140 1.92 -1.66 -10.64
N ASN A 141 2.17 -1.26 -9.41
CA ASN A 141 3.47 -0.80 -8.92
C ASN A 141 4.05 0.35 -9.80
N LEU A 142 3.25 1.34 -10.15
CA LEU A 142 3.67 2.47 -10.98
C LEU A 142 3.93 3.72 -10.16
N LEU A 143 3.00 4.10 -9.30
CA LEU A 143 3.08 5.31 -8.51
C LEU A 143 3.76 5.08 -7.17
N MET A 144 4.48 6.09 -6.72
CA MET A 144 4.98 6.17 -5.35
C MET A 144 3.81 6.35 -4.39
N LEU A 145 4.00 5.99 -3.12
CA LEU A 145 2.96 6.17 -2.10
C LEU A 145 2.54 7.64 -1.96
N TYR A 146 3.53 8.52 -1.98
CA TYR A 146 3.37 9.98 -2.05
C TYR A 146 3.99 10.44 -3.36
N ASP A 147 3.16 10.48 -4.40
CA ASP A 147 3.64 10.82 -5.73
C ASP A 147 3.55 12.33 -5.96
N PRO A 148 4.69 13.05 -6.02
CA PRO A 148 4.67 14.50 -6.10
C PRO A 148 4.08 15.03 -7.41
N VAL A 149 4.11 14.26 -8.50
CA VAL A 149 3.47 14.68 -9.77
C VAL A 149 1.96 14.63 -9.62
N VAL A 150 1.43 13.56 -9.02
CA VAL A 150 -0.01 13.45 -8.74
C VAL A 150 -0.45 14.56 -7.79
N THR A 151 0.31 14.81 -6.73
CA THR A 151 0.02 15.89 -5.77
C THR A 151 0.02 17.26 -6.46
N LEU A 152 1.03 17.54 -7.30
CA LEU A 152 1.11 18.80 -8.03
C LEU A 152 -0.08 18.98 -9.00
N LEU A 153 -0.45 17.94 -9.74
CA LEU A 153 -1.61 17.98 -10.62
C LEU A 153 -2.90 18.20 -9.85
N ALA A 154 -3.06 17.57 -8.68
CA ALA A 154 -4.21 17.79 -7.82
C ALA A 154 -4.28 19.26 -7.36
N LEU A 155 -3.17 19.83 -6.92
CA LEU A 155 -3.10 21.25 -6.52
C LEU A 155 -3.41 22.19 -7.69
N VAL A 156 -2.89 21.93 -8.89
CA VAL A 156 -3.22 22.71 -10.10
C VAL A 156 -4.71 22.67 -10.37
N LEU A 157 -5.34 21.48 -10.32
CA LEU A 157 -6.79 21.35 -10.51
C LEU A 157 -7.60 22.13 -9.44
N ILE A 158 -7.20 22.06 -8.18
CA ILE A 158 -7.91 22.75 -7.09
C ILE A 158 -7.84 24.27 -7.26
N PHE A 159 -6.66 24.81 -7.58
CA PHE A 159 -6.44 26.27 -7.57
C PHE A 159 -6.63 26.97 -8.91
N LYS A 160 -6.54 26.26 -10.04
CA LYS A 160 -6.54 26.85 -11.39
C LYS A 160 -7.69 26.41 -12.29
N SER A 161 -8.45 25.35 -11.92
CA SER A 161 -9.40 24.75 -12.85
C SER A 161 -10.59 25.63 -13.20
N GLN A 162 -11.15 26.38 -12.29
CA GLN A 162 -12.34 27.26 -12.43
C GLN A 162 -13.11 27.13 -13.77
N LYS A 163 -13.46 25.90 -14.19
CA LYS A 163 -14.11 25.53 -15.46
C LYS A 163 -13.25 25.71 -16.72
N ASP A 164 -11.93 25.80 -16.60
CA ASP A 164 -11.03 25.89 -17.74
C ASP A 164 -10.79 24.49 -18.35
N ILE A 165 -11.40 24.23 -19.51
CA ILE A 165 -11.28 22.96 -20.24
C ILE A 165 -9.82 22.66 -20.64
N VAL A 166 -9.02 23.69 -20.85
CA VAL A 166 -7.59 23.51 -21.22
C VAL A 166 -6.82 23.00 -20.02
N VAL A 167 -7.09 23.52 -18.80
CA VAL A 167 -6.46 23.04 -17.57
C VAL A 167 -6.86 21.59 -17.29
N TYR A 168 -8.13 21.22 -17.47
CA TYR A 168 -8.57 19.84 -17.32
C TYR A 168 -7.90 18.90 -18.33
N GLY A 169 -7.98 19.25 -19.62
CA GLY A 169 -7.42 18.42 -20.68
C GLY A 169 -5.91 18.24 -20.57
N THR A 170 -5.17 19.29 -20.25
CA THR A 170 -3.71 19.23 -20.06
C THR A 170 -3.34 18.44 -18.83
N SER A 171 -4.05 18.57 -17.70
CA SER A 171 -3.79 17.80 -16.49
C SER A 171 -4.01 16.30 -16.70
N VAL A 172 -5.09 15.92 -17.39
CA VAL A 172 -5.37 14.53 -17.75
C VAL A 172 -4.30 13.99 -18.71
N ALA A 173 -3.93 14.76 -19.74
CA ALA A 173 -2.89 14.37 -20.69
C ALA A 173 -1.54 14.16 -20.01
N ILE A 174 -1.12 15.09 -19.14
CA ILE A 174 0.12 14.97 -18.35
C ILE A 174 0.06 13.72 -17.46
N PHE A 175 -1.07 13.45 -16.80
CA PHE A 175 -1.21 12.26 -15.96
C PHE A 175 -1.07 10.96 -16.76
N ILE A 176 -1.69 10.85 -17.94
CA ILE A 176 -1.59 9.68 -18.81
C ILE A 176 -0.15 9.49 -19.30
N VAL A 177 0.51 10.56 -19.77
CA VAL A 177 1.91 10.52 -20.22
C VAL A 177 2.83 10.12 -19.07
N TYR A 178 2.57 10.63 -17.87
CA TYR A 178 3.32 10.28 -16.67
C TYR A 178 3.16 8.78 -16.33
N LEU A 179 1.95 8.23 -16.32
CA LEU A 179 1.72 6.80 -16.08
C LEU A 179 2.44 5.94 -17.11
N PHE A 180 2.40 6.32 -18.40
CA PHE A 180 3.12 5.62 -19.46
C PHE A 180 4.65 5.67 -19.23
N ALA A 181 5.19 6.84 -18.87
CA ALA A 181 6.59 6.97 -18.53
C ALA A 181 6.99 6.07 -17.35
N ARG A 182 6.18 6.05 -16.28
CA ARG A 182 6.39 5.17 -15.11
C ARG A 182 6.37 3.68 -15.51
N TYR A 183 5.43 3.29 -16.37
CA TYR A 183 5.37 1.92 -16.89
C TYR A 183 6.65 1.55 -17.67
N MET A 184 7.12 2.42 -18.55
CA MET A 184 8.36 2.21 -19.30
C MET A 184 9.60 2.16 -18.40
N MET A 185 9.66 3.02 -17.38
CA MET A 185 10.73 3.00 -16.38
C MET A 185 10.75 1.68 -15.59
N ARG A 186 9.58 1.20 -15.15
CA ARG A 186 9.45 -0.09 -14.46
C ARG A 186 9.90 -1.25 -15.35
N LYS A 187 9.51 -1.25 -16.64
CA LYS A 187 9.92 -2.26 -17.62
C LYS A 187 11.44 -2.27 -17.82
N ARG A 188 12.07 -1.09 -17.92
CA ARG A 188 13.53 -0.96 -18.01
C ARG A 188 14.22 -1.45 -16.74
N ALA A 189 13.70 -1.11 -15.56
CA ALA A 189 14.22 -1.60 -14.29
C ALA A 189 14.19 -3.12 -14.21
N ARG A 190 13.05 -3.73 -14.55
CA ARG A 190 12.89 -5.19 -14.59
C ARG A 190 13.90 -5.84 -15.53
N LYS A 191 14.06 -5.33 -16.74
CA LYS A 191 15.01 -5.87 -17.72
C LYS A 191 16.45 -5.80 -17.21
N ALA A 192 16.86 -4.67 -16.62
CA ALA A 192 18.21 -4.53 -16.06
C ALA A 192 18.47 -5.54 -14.91
N ILE A 193 17.49 -5.80 -14.04
CA ILE A 193 17.59 -6.80 -12.98
C ILE A 193 17.70 -8.20 -13.58
N GLU A 194 16.87 -8.52 -14.55
CA GLU A 194 16.86 -9.81 -15.25
C GLU A 194 18.23 -10.10 -15.88
N GLU A 195 18.78 -9.16 -16.64
CA GLU A 195 20.09 -9.26 -17.28
C GLU A 195 21.23 -9.44 -16.26
N ASN A 196 21.19 -8.70 -15.14
CA ASN A 196 22.24 -8.76 -14.11
C ASN A 196 22.27 -10.09 -13.35
N PHE A 197 21.14 -10.73 -13.14
CA PHE A 197 21.03 -11.93 -12.31
C PHE A 197 20.86 -13.24 -13.10
N ALA A 198 20.56 -13.17 -14.41
CA ALA A 198 20.29 -14.34 -15.25
C ALA A 198 21.44 -15.35 -15.29
N HIS A 199 22.69 -14.88 -15.28
CA HIS A 199 23.86 -15.77 -15.38
C HIS A 199 24.18 -16.52 -14.08
N GLY A 200 23.70 -16.04 -12.92
CA GLY A 200 24.04 -16.62 -11.61
C GLY A 200 22.88 -17.33 -10.91
N TYR A 201 21.64 -17.14 -11.38
CA TYR A 201 20.47 -17.64 -10.68
C TYR A 201 19.36 -18.11 -11.62
N LYS A 202 18.68 -19.21 -11.23
CA LYS A 202 17.40 -19.59 -11.85
C LYS A 202 16.31 -18.69 -11.25
N ILE A 203 15.90 -17.69 -12.01
CA ILE A 203 14.88 -16.72 -11.60
C ILE A 203 13.50 -17.37 -11.59
N ILE A 204 12.77 -17.24 -10.48
CA ILE A 204 11.38 -17.68 -10.32
C ILE A 204 10.42 -16.51 -10.52
N SER A 205 10.71 -15.37 -9.87
CA SER A 205 9.90 -14.17 -10.00
C SER A 205 10.72 -12.91 -9.72
N ILE A 206 10.32 -11.82 -10.38
CA ILE A 206 10.84 -10.47 -10.12
C ILE A 206 9.65 -9.56 -9.86
N ASP A 207 9.60 -8.96 -8.69
CA ASP A 207 8.69 -7.85 -8.39
C ASP A 207 9.48 -6.55 -8.34
N VAL A 208 9.00 -5.53 -9.05
CA VAL A 208 9.64 -4.22 -9.16
C VAL A 208 8.65 -3.17 -8.68
N LEU A 209 9.06 -2.38 -7.69
CA LEU A 209 8.25 -1.38 -7.01
C LEU A 209 8.94 -0.01 -7.06
N PRO A 210 8.21 1.09 -7.14
CA PRO A 210 8.83 2.41 -7.03
C PRO A 210 9.51 2.56 -5.66
N ALA A 211 10.66 3.21 -5.62
CA ALA A 211 11.29 3.59 -4.36
C ALA A 211 10.46 4.67 -3.66
N LEU A 212 10.50 4.72 -2.32
CA LEU A 212 9.66 5.62 -1.53
C LEU A 212 9.93 7.12 -1.78
N MET A 213 11.17 7.49 -2.09
CA MET A 213 11.59 8.90 -2.13
C MET A 213 12.39 9.30 -3.38
N ALA A 214 12.45 8.46 -4.41
CA ALA A 214 13.29 8.75 -5.58
C ALA A 214 12.67 8.26 -6.89
N PHE A 215 12.33 9.18 -7.79
CA PHE A 215 11.69 8.90 -9.08
C PHE A 215 12.43 7.91 -9.96
N HIS A 216 13.75 8.02 -9.98
CA HIS A 216 14.64 7.25 -10.84
C HIS A 216 15.11 5.93 -10.22
N LYS A 217 14.70 5.67 -8.98
CA LYS A 217 15.04 4.43 -8.27
C LYS A 217 13.84 3.51 -8.13
N TRP A 218 14.11 2.22 -8.28
CA TRP A 218 13.11 1.18 -8.15
C TRP A 218 13.62 0.10 -7.21
N ASN A 219 12.81 -0.25 -6.22
CA ASN A 219 13.11 -1.39 -5.36
C ASN A 219 12.75 -2.68 -6.12
N PHE A 220 13.44 -3.76 -5.82
CA PHE A 220 13.10 -5.05 -6.38
C PHE A 220 13.19 -6.16 -5.34
N VAL A 221 12.35 -7.17 -5.54
CA VAL A 221 12.41 -8.45 -4.86
C VAL A 221 12.54 -9.53 -5.93
N LEU A 222 13.69 -10.20 -5.94
CA LEU A 222 14.01 -11.28 -6.84
C LEU A 222 13.95 -12.59 -6.06
N SER A 223 13.08 -13.49 -6.49
CA SER A 223 13.01 -14.86 -5.97
C SER A 223 13.68 -15.83 -6.93
N THR A 224 14.61 -16.60 -6.41
CA THR A 224 15.32 -17.65 -7.14
C THR A 224 15.06 -19.01 -6.51
N ASN A 225 15.61 -20.08 -7.08
CA ASN A 225 15.53 -21.43 -6.49
C ASN A 225 16.18 -21.53 -5.10
N SER A 226 17.21 -20.74 -4.82
CA SER A 226 18.04 -20.84 -3.60
C SER A 226 17.97 -19.62 -2.69
N HIS A 227 17.64 -18.46 -3.22
CA HIS A 227 17.68 -17.18 -2.48
C HIS A 227 16.47 -16.29 -2.80
N ASN A 228 16.14 -15.45 -1.83
CA ASN A 228 15.39 -14.23 -2.05
C ASN A 228 16.36 -13.04 -1.95
N ILE A 229 16.35 -12.17 -2.95
CA ILE A 229 17.26 -11.03 -3.05
C ILE A 229 16.43 -9.76 -3.11
N ALA A 230 16.66 -8.86 -2.19
CA ALA A 230 16.06 -7.53 -2.18
C ALA A 230 17.12 -6.47 -2.48
N GLY A 231 16.76 -5.47 -3.28
CA GLY A 231 17.68 -4.42 -3.64
C GLY A 231 17.01 -3.25 -4.34
N GLN A 232 17.84 -2.39 -4.89
CA GLN A 232 17.41 -1.19 -5.59
C GLN A 232 18.15 -1.04 -6.92
N VAL A 233 17.45 -0.63 -7.95
CA VAL A 233 18.04 -0.28 -9.25
C VAL A 233 17.81 1.18 -9.54
N ASN A 234 18.86 1.87 -9.96
CA ASN A 234 18.79 3.22 -10.48
C ASN A 234 18.76 3.14 -12.01
N ILE A 235 17.67 3.58 -12.64
CA ILE A 235 17.44 3.45 -14.07
C ILE A 235 18.27 4.44 -14.93
N LEU A 236 18.80 5.52 -14.33
CA LEU A 236 19.59 6.51 -15.06
C LEU A 236 21.00 5.98 -15.40
N ASN A 237 21.63 5.35 -14.41
CA ASN A 237 23.00 4.82 -14.56
C ASN A 237 23.05 3.29 -14.57
N LYS A 238 21.88 2.61 -14.55
CA LYS A 238 21.72 1.15 -14.51
C LYS A 238 22.42 0.47 -13.32
N ARG A 239 22.77 1.23 -12.27
CA ARG A 239 23.43 0.68 -11.09
C ARG A 239 22.42 -0.13 -10.28
N ILE A 240 22.76 -1.39 -9.98
CA ILE A 240 21.99 -2.30 -9.14
C ILE A 240 22.72 -2.44 -7.81
N GLU A 241 21.99 -2.19 -6.73
CA GLU A 241 22.49 -2.34 -5.36
C GLU A 241 21.71 -3.45 -4.67
N THR A 242 22.35 -4.56 -4.37
CA THR A 242 21.77 -5.61 -3.53
C THR A 242 21.83 -5.16 -2.08
N ARG A 243 20.67 -5.06 -1.43
CA ARG A 243 20.55 -4.71 -0.01
C ARG A 243 20.59 -5.92 0.89
N LYS A 244 19.89 -6.98 0.50
CA LYS A 244 19.86 -8.22 1.26
C LYS A 244 19.78 -9.40 0.32
N LYS A 245 20.54 -10.44 0.64
CA LYS A 245 20.51 -11.75 -0.03
C LYS A 245 20.28 -12.80 1.05
N LEU A 246 19.12 -13.44 1.01
CA LEU A 246 18.66 -14.38 2.01
C LEU A 246 18.51 -15.76 1.40
N ARG A 247 19.18 -16.77 1.98
CA ARG A 247 19.03 -18.16 1.57
C ARG A 247 17.63 -18.63 1.98
N ARG A 248 16.97 -19.39 1.12
CA ARG A 248 15.65 -19.95 1.45
C ARG A 248 15.80 -21.00 2.54
N GLU A 249 14.97 -20.88 3.56
CA GLU A 249 14.87 -21.86 4.64
C GLU A 249 14.10 -23.12 4.20
N ASP A 250 14.10 -24.11 5.07
CA ASP A 250 13.37 -25.35 4.88
C ASP A 250 11.88 -25.09 4.66
N LYS A 251 11.29 -25.86 3.74
CA LYS A 251 9.86 -25.71 3.40
C LYS A 251 8.94 -26.04 4.56
N ASP A 252 9.35 -26.94 5.44
CA ASP A 252 8.50 -27.35 6.57
C ASP A 252 8.47 -26.28 7.65
N LEU A 253 9.58 -25.62 7.95
CA LEU A 253 9.61 -24.44 8.83
C LEU A 253 8.77 -23.29 8.27
N VAL A 254 8.84 -23.06 6.95
CA VAL A 254 7.98 -22.05 6.29
C VAL A 254 6.49 -22.43 6.39
N LYS A 255 6.15 -23.75 6.37
CA LYS A 255 4.76 -24.19 6.59
C LYS A 255 4.30 -23.94 8.03
N VAL A 256 5.14 -24.21 9.04
CA VAL A 256 4.84 -23.91 10.43
C VAL A 256 4.56 -22.42 10.61
N PHE A 257 5.45 -21.55 10.10
CA PHE A 257 5.22 -20.10 10.12
C PHE A 257 3.88 -19.71 9.47
N LYS A 258 3.57 -20.25 8.30
CA LYS A 258 2.30 -19.98 7.60
C LYS A 258 1.07 -20.56 8.31
N GLY A 259 1.24 -21.61 9.09
CA GLY A 259 0.19 -22.25 9.88
C GLY A 259 -0.27 -21.37 11.04
N SER A 260 0.64 -20.56 11.62
CA SER A 260 0.31 -19.64 12.70
C SER A 260 -0.62 -18.50 12.26
N ASN A 261 -1.38 -17.95 13.18
CA ASN A 261 -2.23 -16.78 12.92
C ASN A 261 -1.39 -15.56 12.53
N ALA A 262 -0.29 -15.29 13.24
CA ALA A 262 0.61 -14.20 12.90
C ALA A 262 1.22 -14.37 11.49
N GLY A 263 1.64 -15.58 11.13
CA GLY A 263 2.15 -15.90 9.79
C GLY A 263 1.09 -15.74 8.70
N GLN A 264 -0.15 -16.15 8.96
CA GLN A 264 -1.26 -15.96 8.04
C GLN A 264 -1.57 -14.47 7.82
N TYR A 265 -1.64 -13.66 8.89
CA TYR A 265 -1.88 -12.22 8.78
C TYR A 265 -0.74 -11.54 8.02
N PHE A 266 0.49 -11.87 8.37
CA PHE A 266 1.67 -11.31 7.73
C PHE A 266 1.76 -11.66 6.24
N THR A 267 1.56 -12.91 5.85
CA THR A 267 1.65 -13.33 4.45
C THR A 267 0.53 -12.78 3.57
N ASN A 268 -0.64 -12.49 4.16
CA ASN A 268 -1.73 -11.79 3.47
C ASN A 268 -1.40 -10.30 3.20
N LEU A 269 -0.67 -9.65 4.10
CA LEU A 269 -0.22 -8.27 3.95
C LEU A 269 1.01 -8.16 3.03
N SER A 270 1.93 -9.11 3.15
CA SER A 270 3.26 -9.10 2.55
C SER A 270 3.46 -10.27 1.59
N PRO A 271 3.02 -10.16 0.32
CA PRO A 271 3.16 -11.27 -0.64
C PRO A 271 4.61 -11.60 -1.00
N ASN A 272 5.54 -10.65 -0.82
CA ASN A 272 6.97 -10.81 -1.11
C ASN A 272 7.75 -10.88 0.20
N TYR A 273 7.56 -11.94 0.94
CA TYR A 273 8.22 -12.15 2.23
C TYR A 273 9.32 -13.20 2.16
N HIS A 274 10.15 -13.19 3.17
CA HIS A 274 11.14 -14.24 3.46
C HIS A 274 10.97 -14.67 4.92
N VAL A 275 11.15 -15.96 5.18
CA VAL A 275 11.17 -16.50 6.55
C VAL A 275 12.60 -16.85 6.87
N THR A 276 13.12 -16.38 8.00
CA THR A 276 14.41 -16.79 8.57
C THR A 276 14.17 -17.58 9.84
N MET A 277 15.12 -18.45 10.16
CA MET A 277 15.14 -19.23 11.40
C MET A 277 16.34 -18.83 12.25
N LYS A 278 16.09 -18.68 13.57
CA LYS A 278 17.12 -18.59 14.58
C LYS A 278 16.81 -19.60 15.69
N SER A 279 17.81 -20.20 16.28
CA SER A 279 17.66 -21.03 17.47
C SER A 279 18.20 -20.24 18.68
N ASP A 280 17.43 -20.20 19.76
CA ASP A 280 17.78 -19.51 21.00
C ASP A 280 17.22 -20.28 22.20
N GLU A 281 18.10 -20.70 23.13
CA GLU A 281 17.76 -21.40 24.38
C GLU A 281 16.76 -22.57 24.22
N GLY A 282 16.94 -23.44 23.21
CA GLY A 282 16.03 -24.58 22.95
C GLY A 282 14.71 -24.19 22.26
N ARG A 283 14.53 -22.91 21.89
CA ARG A 283 13.39 -22.43 21.12
C ARG A 283 13.81 -22.11 19.69
N ILE A 284 12.89 -22.29 18.76
CA ILE A 284 13.08 -21.90 17.37
C ILE A 284 12.28 -20.62 17.12
N ILE A 285 12.97 -19.59 16.67
CA ILE A 285 12.36 -18.29 16.32
C ILE A 285 12.27 -18.22 14.80
N LEU A 286 11.04 -18.20 14.28
CA LEU A 286 10.75 -18.00 12.87
C LEU A 286 10.37 -16.54 12.65
N GLU A 287 11.14 -15.83 11.82
CA GLU A 287 10.93 -14.44 11.52
C GLU A 287 10.55 -14.25 10.05
N GLY A 288 9.33 -13.77 9.79
CA GLY A 288 8.87 -13.33 8.48
C GLY A 288 9.28 -11.89 8.24
N ILE A 289 9.89 -11.60 7.09
CA ILE A 289 10.40 -10.27 6.70
C ILE A 289 9.74 -9.85 5.40
N ASP A 290 9.08 -8.69 5.35
CA ASP A 290 8.58 -8.11 4.10
C ASP A 290 9.73 -7.47 3.32
N LEU A 291 10.09 -8.05 2.19
CA LEU A 291 11.22 -7.61 1.38
C LEU A 291 10.92 -6.41 0.48
N ARG A 292 9.68 -5.91 0.43
CA ARG A 292 9.26 -4.83 -0.47
C ARG A 292 9.71 -3.45 -0.01
N TYR A 293 9.65 -3.21 1.30
CA TYR A 293 9.85 -1.89 1.88
C TYR A 293 11.00 -1.93 2.86
N PHE A 294 12.05 -1.21 2.50
CA PHE A 294 13.21 -1.04 3.36
C PHE A 294 13.65 0.42 3.36
N MET A 295 14.14 0.86 4.50
CA MET A 295 14.74 2.17 4.68
C MET A 295 16.16 1.97 5.17
N ARG A 296 17.15 2.43 4.38
CA ARG A 296 18.56 2.06 4.55
C ARG A 296 18.73 0.53 4.48
N ASP A 297 19.11 -0.11 5.57
CA ASP A 297 19.34 -1.56 5.62
C ASP A 297 18.28 -2.32 6.44
N ASN A 298 17.26 -1.62 6.94
CA ASN A 298 16.19 -2.19 7.77
C ASN A 298 14.90 -2.36 6.98
N PHE A 299 14.33 -3.57 7.02
CA PHE A 299 12.99 -3.83 6.52
C PHE A 299 11.95 -3.32 7.52
N MET A 300 10.82 -2.85 6.98
CA MET A 300 9.83 -2.13 7.79
C MET A 300 8.82 -3.04 8.48
N HIS A 301 8.56 -4.23 7.94
CA HIS A 301 7.52 -5.10 8.46
C HIS A 301 8.05 -6.50 8.72
N HIS A 302 7.79 -6.97 9.93
CA HIS A 302 8.19 -8.29 10.40
C HIS A 302 7.01 -8.99 11.09
N ALA A 303 7.11 -10.31 11.18
CA ALA A 303 6.28 -11.13 12.05
C ALA A 303 7.16 -12.20 12.68
N THR A 304 6.98 -12.46 13.95
CA THR A 304 7.76 -13.46 14.68
C THR A 304 6.83 -14.52 15.24
N VAL A 305 7.24 -15.77 15.09
CA VAL A 305 6.61 -16.96 15.67
C VAL A 305 7.68 -17.72 16.42
N VAL A 306 7.49 -17.91 17.72
CA VAL A 306 8.37 -18.68 18.60
C VAL A 306 7.75 -20.05 18.81
N ILE A 307 8.50 -21.10 18.52
CA ILE A 307 8.07 -22.50 18.71
C ILE A 307 9.01 -23.24 19.66
N ASP A 308 8.46 -24.16 20.41
CA ASP A 308 9.23 -25.08 21.26
C ASP A 308 9.82 -26.26 20.48
N GLU A 309 10.52 -27.16 21.16
CA GLU A 309 11.13 -28.36 20.58
C GLU A 309 10.09 -29.32 19.99
N ASN A 310 8.83 -29.24 20.43
CA ASN A 310 7.72 -30.06 19.93
C ASN A 310 6.95 -29.38 18.78
N LEU A 311 7.48 -28.26 18.26
CA LEU A 311 6.86 -27.43 17.21
C LEU A 311 5.54 -26.74 17.64
N ASN A 312 5.25 -26.64 18.96
CA ASN A 312 4.11 -25.88 19.44
C ASN A 312 4.44 -24.39 19.44
N ILE A 313 3.48 -23.57 19.06
CA ILE A 313 3.64 -22.12 19.07
C ILE A 313 3.54 -21.63 20.51
N VAL A 314 4.60 -21.02 21.02
CA VAL A 314 4.69 -20.46 22.38
C VAL A 314 4.31 -18.99 22.38
N GLU A 315 4.74 -18.25 21.37
CA GLU A 315 4.51 -16.81 21.23
C GLU A 315 4.44 -16.45 19.76
N SER A 316 3.53 -15.52 19.41
CA SER A 316 3.51 -14.95 18.08
C SER A 316 3.11 -13.48 18.09
N PHE A 317 3.73 -12.66 17.24
CA PHE A 317 3.46 -11.24 17.16
C PHE A 317 3.80 -10.64 15.80
N LEU A 318 3.13 -9.55 15.46
CA LEU A 318 3.42 -8.70 14.30
C LEU A 318 4.26 -7.50 14.73
N GLN A 319 5.16 -7.06 13.86
CA GLN A 319 6.07 -5.93 14.09
C GLN A 319 5.99 -4.97 12.91
N PRO A 320 4.93 -4.15 12.83
CA PRO A 320 4.78 -3.17 11.76
C PRO A 320 5.66 -1.95 12.02
N TYR A 321 6.40 -1.51 11.01
CA TYR A 321 7.24 -0.29 10.94
C TYR A 321 8.47 -0.25 11.83
N LYS A 322 8.46 -0.89 12.99
CA LYS A 322 9.58 -0.95 13.93
C LYS A 322 9.70 -2.36 14.47
N TYR A 323 10.92 -2.84 14.51
CA TYR A 323 11.21 -4.18 15.01
C TYR A 323 10.83 -4.34 16.50
N GLU A 324 10.97 -3.26 17.28
CA GLU A 324 10.67 -3.25 18.72
C GLU A 324 9.17 -3.19 19.03
N LYS A 325 8.34 -2.76 18.07
CA LYS A 325 6.89 -2.72 18.26
C LYS A 325 6.29 -4.10 18.05
N ARG A 326 5.96 -4.79 19.15
CA ARG A 326 5.33 -6.11 19.14
C ARG A 326 3.83 -5.98 19.35
N ILE A 327 3.04 -6.49 18.40
CA ILE A 327 1.60 -6.62 18.50
C ILE A 327 1.31 -8.11 18.67
N PRO A 328 0.95 -8.59 19.88
CA PRO A 328 0.65 -10.00 20.11
C PRO A 328 -0.49 -10.48 19.22
N VAL A 329 -0.39 -11.71 18.76
CA VAL A 329 -1.45 -12.37 17.99
C VAL A 329 -1.84 -13.64 18.75
N ALA A 330 -3.13 -13.71 19.15
CA ALA A 330 -3.63 -14.92 19.79
C ALA A 330 -3.64 -16.07 18.78
N GLU A 331 -3.03 -17.19 19.17
CA GLU A 331 -3.13 -18.44 18.41
C GLU A 331 -4.35 -19.20 18.93
N HIS A 332 -5.32 -19.44 18.05
CA HIS A 332 -6.46 -20.32 18.37
C HIS A 332 -6.08 -21.72 17.90
N PHE A 333 -5.96 -22.62 18.84
CA PHE A 333 -5.77 -24.06 18.62
C PHE A 333 -7.11 -24.73 18.31
#